data_7101f88ec938c7e461f3d531e990c581
#
_entry.id   7101f88ec938c7e461f3d531e990c581
#
_cell.length_a   1.000
_cell.length_b   1.000
_cell.length_c   1.000
_cell.angle_alpha   90.00
_cell.angle_beta   90.00
_cell.angle_gamma   90.00
#
_symmetry.space_group_name_H-M   'P 1'
#
loop_
_entity.id
_entity.type
_entity.pdbx_description
1 polymer ?
#
loop_
_entity_poly.entity_id
_entity_poly.type
_entity_poly.pdbx_seq_one_letter_code
_entity_poly.pdbx_strand_id
1 'polypeptide(L)'
;CYNVLTSSALFGDSAPLLEETCTPNAYNYNNAGGYNVIAQGTHTANSSGIIANRWKKCYEGIGRCNTHLNRLSGAVVTDDRRVQMEGEAKFLRALYYYMLVTYYNGVPLILEEPVYAHGSLPRASREEVVQAILDDLNDIIDRRLLDWTWSKTADRGRATLGAAMALKARLL
;
A
#
# COMPACT_ATOMS: atom_id res chain seq x y z
N CYS A 1 -6.15 -5.29 7.39
CA CYS A 1 -5.48 -4.50 6.37
C CYS A 1 -4.65 -3.36 6.99
N TYR A 2 -5.25 -2.45 7.77
CA TYR A 2 -4.56 -1.29 8.38
C TYR A 2 -3.33 -1.65 9.22
N ASN A 3 -3.38 -2.70 10.02
CA ASN A 3 -2.30 -3.07 10.93
C ASN A 3 -0.94 -3.32 10.23
N VAL A 4 -0.94 -3.64 8.95
CA VAL A 4 0.31 -3.82 8.19
C VAL A 4 1.05 -2.49 7.99
N LEU A 5 0.30 -1.37 7.91
CA LEU A 5 0.88 -0.04 7.74
C LEU A 5 1.79 0.37 8.91
N THR A 6 1.54 -0.13 10.12
CA THR A 6 2.37 0.18 11.31
C THR A 6 3.71 -0.56 11.34
N SER A 7 3.96 -1.42 10.34
CA SER A 7 5.27 -2.07 10.19
C SER A 7 6.39 -1.05 10.03
N SER A 8 7.53 -1.29 10.66
CA SER A 8 8.74 -0.49 10.50
C SER A 8 9.17 -0.30 9.04
N ALA A 9 8.89 -1.26 8.18
CA ALA A 9 9.21 -1.19 6.75
C ALA A 9 8.26 -0.30 5.93
N LEU A 10 7.12 0.16 6.50
CA LEU A 10 6.13 1.00 5.81
C LEU A 10 6.04 2.38 6.47
N PHE A 11 5.15 2.56 7.44
CA PHE A 11 4.95 3.85 8.14
C PHE A 11 5.39 3.80 9.61
N GLY A 12 6.02 2.71 10.04
CA GLY A 12 6.65 2.63 11.35
C GLY A 12 7.97 3.41 11.40
N ASP A 13 8.76 3.15 12.41
CA ASP A 13 9.95 3.91 12.79
C ASP A 13 11.05 3.98 11.71
N SER A 14 11.20 2.95 10.88
CA SER A 14 12.31 2.85 9.93
C SER A 14 12.04 3.49 8.56
N ALA A 15 10.79 3.58 8.12
CA ALA A 15 10.46 4.12 6.81
C ALA A 15 10.73 5.62 6.67
N PRO A 16 10.35 6.48 7.64
CA PRO A 16 10.71 7.90 7.61
C PRO A 16 12.22 8.13 7.60
N LEU A 17 12.98 7.30 8.33
CA LEU A 17 14.44 7.37 8.31
C LEU A 17 15.02 7.10 6.93
N LEU A 18 14.49 6.10 6.22
CA LEU A 18 14.94 5.79 4.86
C LEU A 18 14.68 6.98 3.92
N GLU A 19 13.48 7.52 3.96
CA GLU A 19 13.07 8.59 3.06
C GLU A 19 13.90 9.86 3.29
N GLU A 20 14.14 10.25 4.55
CA GLU A 20 14.96 11.40 4.88
C GLU A 20 16.45 11.19 4.54
N THR A 21 17.01 10.00 4.80
CA THR A 21 18.42 9.72 4.49
C THR A 21 18.70 9.61 2.99
N CYS A 22 17.70 9.44 2.15
CA CYS A 22 17.81 9.51 0.70
C CYS A 22 17.81 10.97 0.17
N THR A 23 17.68 11.96 1.05
CA THR A 23 17.73 13.38 0.72
C THR A 23 18.99 14.03 1.28
N PRO A 24 19.37 15.26 0.84
CA PRO A 24 20.50 15.98 1.43
C PRO A 24 20.24 16.46 2.88
N ASN A 25 19.02 16.30 3.40
CA ASN A 25 18.63 16.83 4.70
C ASN A 25 19.04 15.94 5.89
N ALA A 26 19.32 14.66 5.65
CA ALA A 26 19.65 13.73 6.71
C ALA A 26 20.75 12.75 6.30
N TYR A 27 21.51 12.31 7.28
CA TYR A 27 22.54 11.26 7.15
C TYR A 27 22.40 10.25 8.27
N ASN A 28 22.45 8.98 7.94
CA ASN A 28 22.42 7.93 8.93
C ASN A 28 23.85 7.62 9.43
N TYR A 29 24.17 8.13 10.62
CA TYR A 29 25.49 7.94 11.24
C TYR A 29 25.85 6.45 11.48
N ASN A 30 24.87 5.65 11.82
CA ASN A 30 25.11 4.26 12.28
C ASN A 30 25.07 3.22 11.14
N ASN A 31 24.80 3.57 9.92
CA ASN A 31 24.60 2.64 8.80
C ASN A 31 23.75 1.37 9.14
N ALA A 32 23.04 1.36 10.26
CA ALA A 32 22.12 0.30 10.62
C ALA A 32 20.99 0.22 9.58
N GLY A 33 20.59 -0.99 9.20
CA GLY A 33 19.53 -1.20 8.22
C GLY A 33 19.90 -0.95 6.76
N GLY A 34 21.17 -0.58 6.47
CA GLY A 34 21.66 -0.40 5.10
C GLY A 34 21.14 0.87 4.38
N TYR A 35 20.68 1.87 5.12
CA TYR A 35 20.12 3.11 4.53
C TYR A 35 21.14 3.91 3.72
N ASN A 36 22.39 3.96 4.19
CA ASN A 36 23.45 4.70 3.49
C ASN A 36 23.77 4.11 2.12
N VAL A 37 23.67 2.80 1.96
CA VAL A 37 23.87 2.13 0.67
C VAL A 37 22.82 2.54 -0.34
N ILE A 38 21.58 2.75 0.11
CA ILE A 38 20.47 3.24 -0.73
C ILE A 38 20.70 4.72 -1.05
N ALA A 39 21.00 5.55 -0.05
CA ALA A 39 21.26 6.97 -0.21
C ALA A 39 22.42 7.26 -1.19
N GLN A 40 23.46 6.42 -1.17
CA GLN A 40 24.63 6.52 -2.05
C GLN A 40 24.42 5.90 -3.44
N GLY A 41 23.27 5.25 -3.69
CA GLY A 41 22.99 4.57 -4.95
C GLY A 41 23.85 3.33 -5.20
N THR A 42 24.53 2.81 -4.18
CA THR A 42 25.43 1.63 -4.27
C THR A 42 24.74 0.31 -3.91
N HIS A 43 23.42 0.35 -3.71
CA HIS A 43 22.63 -0.83 -3.38
C HIS A 43 22.49 -1.79 -4.58
N THR A 44 22.36 -3.07 -4.24
CA THR A 44 22.00 -4.14 -5.16
C THR A 44 20.71 -4.80 -4.69
N ALA A 45 20.14 -5.72 -5.47
CA ALA A 45 18.93 -6.47 -5.07
C ALA A 45 19.08 -7.19 -3.71
N ASN A 46 20.31 -7.46 -3.27
CA ASN A 46 20.61 -8.18 -2.03
C ASN A 46 21.13 -7.27 -0.89
N SER A 47 21.25 -5.97 -1.12
CA SER A 47 22.02 -5.10 -0.22
C SER A 47 21.30 -4.65 1.03
N SER A 48 19.97 -4.67 1.11
CA SER A 48 19.25 -4.07 2.23
C SER A 48 18.00 -4.84 2.62
N GLY A 49 17.93 -5.16 3.91
CA GLY A 49 16.75 -5.74 4.51
C GLY A 49 15.50 -4.85 4.34
N ILE A 50 15.65 -3.52 4.33
CA ILE A 50 14.52 -2.60 4.16
C ILE A 50 13.87 -2.72 2.78
N ILE A 51 14.65 -2.93 1.71
CA ILE A 51 14.11 -3.13 0.36
C ILE A 51 13.23 -4.39 0.33
N ALA A 52 13.76 -5.53 0.76
CA ALA A 52 13.01 -6.78 0.79
C ALA A 52 11.82 -6.74 1.76
N ASN A 53 12.00 -6.11 2.93
CA ASN A 53 10.94 -6.02 3.94
C ASN A 53 9.78 -5.13 3.49
N ARG A 54 10.04 -4.02 2.82
CA ARG A 54 8.99 -3.16 2.25
C ARG A 54 8.17 -3.91 1.20
N TRP A 55 8.82 -4.58 0.27
CA TRP A 55 8.18 -5.46 -0.70
C TRP A 55 7.28 -6.50 -0.03
N LYS A 56 7.84 -7.26 0.90
CA LYS A 56 7.12 -8.31 1.62
C LYS A 56 5.92 -7.77 2.38
N LYS A 57 6.05 -6.62 3.05
CA LYS A 57 4.97 -6.01 3.81
C LYS A 57 3.87 -5.43 2.92
N CYS A 58 4.20 -4.85 1.79
CA CYS A 58 3.19 -4.41 0.83
C CYS A 58 2.37 -5.60 0.34
N TYR A 59 3.00 -6.71 -0.07
CA TYR A 59 2.26 -7.90 -0.50
C TYR A 59 1.49 -8.59 0.62
N GLU A 60 1.97 -8.56 1.86
CA GLU A 60 1.17 -8.97 3.02
C GLU A 60 -0.11 -8.13 3.15
N GLY A 61 0.01 -6.82 2.99
CA GLY A 61 -1.12 -5.89 2.99
C GLY A 61 -2.11 -6.16 1.86
N ILE A 62 -1.61 -6.32 0.63
CA ILE A 62 -2.42 -6.65 -0.56
C ILE A 62 -3.16 -7.96 -0.35
N GLY A 63 -2.47 -9.00 0.09
CA GLY A 63 -3.10 -10.31 0.34
C GLY A 63 -4.24 -10.21 1.35
N ARG A 64 -4.06 -9.46 2.45
CA ARG A 64 -5.12 -9.22 3.42
C ARG A 64 -6.30 -8.44 2.84
N CYS A 65 -6.04 -7.46 1.96
CA CYS A 65 -7.11 -6.71 1.29
C CYS A 65 -7.88 -7.61 0.32
N ASN A 66 -7.19 -8.40 -0.48
CA ASN A 66 -7.80 -9.32 -1.43
C ASN A 66 -8.66 -10.38 -0.73
N THR A 67 -8.14 -11.03 0.32
CA THR A 67 -8.90 -11.97 1.13
C THR A 67 -10.14 -11.32 1.76
N HIS A 68 -10.00 -10.08 2.24
CA HIS A 68 -11.12 -9.33 2.80
C HIS A 68 -12.19 -9.05 1.74
N LEU A 69 -11.81 -8.55 0.58
CA LEU A 69 -12.73 -8.25 -0.53
C LEU A 69 -13.46 -9.51 -1.02
N ASN A 70 -12.74 -10.62 -1.15
CA ASN A 70 -13.33 -11.90 -1.57
C ASN A 70 -14.38 -12.43 -0.59
N ARG A 71 -14.16 -12.26 0.72
CA ARG A 71 -15.05 -12.76 1.77
C ARG A 71 -16.15 -11.79 2.19
N LEU A 72 -16.12 -10.58 1.69
CA LEU A 72 -17.02 -9.50 2.12
C LEU A 72 -18.48 -9.78 1.80
N SER A 73 -18.77 -10.46 0.68
CA SER A 73 -20.13 -10.82 0.27
C SER A 73 -20.84 -11.75 1.27
N GLY A 74 -20.08 -12.65 1.93
CA GLY A 74 -20.58 -13.56 2.95
C GLY A 74 -20.56 -13.01 4.38
N ALA A 75 -20.09 -11.78 4.59
CA ALA A 75 -19.98 -11.21 5.93
C ALA A 75 -21.35 -10.80 6.49
N VAL A 76 -21.60 -11.11 7.76
CA VAL A 76 -22.84 -10.74 8.49
C VAL A 76 -22.66 -9.33 9.05
N VAL A 77 -22.89 -8.34 8.21
CA VAL A 77 -22.80 -6.89 8.54
C VAL A 77 -23.90 -6.13 7.81
N THR A 78 -24.19 -4.90 8.25
CA THR A 78 -25.12 -4.01 7.54
C THR A 78 -24.56 -3.63 6.17
N ASP A 79 -25.44 -3.28 5.23
CA ASP A 79 -25.02 -2.90 3.87
C ASP A 79 -24.12 -1.67 3.89
N ASP A 80 -24.44 -0.63 4.67
CA ASP A 80 -23.58 0.55 4.83
C ASP A 80 -22.17 0.18 5.31
N ARG A 81 -22.09 -0.74 6.28
CA ARG A 81 -20.80 -1.20 6.79
C ARG A 81 -20.05 -2.01 5.74
N ARG A 82 -20.75 -2.80 4.95
CA ARG A 82 -20.18 -3.57 3.83
C ARG A 82 -19.55 -2.65 2.79
N VAL A 83 -20.29 -1.60 2.37
CA VAL A 83 -19.83 -0.57 1.43
C VAL A 83 -18.58 0.13 1.96
N GLN A 84 -18.61 0.56 3.23
CA GLN A 84 -17.45 1.17 3.88
C GLN A 84 -16.23 0.23 3.90
N MET A 85 -16.42 -1.03 4.28
CA MET A 85 -15.35 -2.02 4.36
C MET A 85 -14.75 -2.34 2.98
N GLU A 86 -15.58 -2.35 1.93
CA GLU A 86 -15.13 -2.48 0.54
C GLU A 86 -14.23 -1.30 0.15
N GLY A 87 -14.70 -0.07 0.38
CA GLY A 87 -13.95 1.14 0.06
C GLY A 87 -12.62 1.24 0.81
N GLU A 88 -12.62 0.91 2.11
CA GLU A 88 -11.38 0.89 2.91
C GLU A 88 -10.37 -0.15 2.38
N ALA A 89 -10.83 -1.35 2.01
CA ALA A 89 -9.94 -2.39 1.50
C ALA A 89 -9.35 -2.03 0.13
N LYS A 90 -10.14 -1.46 -0.77
CA LYS A 90 -9.68 -0.96 -2.08
C LYS A 90 -8.68 0.19 -1.91
N PHE A 91 -8.96 1.16 -1.04
CA PHE A 91 -8.03 2.26 -0.74
C PHE A 91 -6.69 1.74 -0.24
N LEU A 92 -6.69 0.80 0.70
CA LEU A 92 -5.47 0.24 1.26
C LEU A 92 -4.70 -0.58 0.21
N ARG A 93 -5.39 -1.34 -0.65
CA ARG A 93 -4.76 -2.06 -1.75
C ARG A 93 -4.10 -1.11 -2.73
N ALA A 94 -4.79 -0.06 -3.13
CA ALA A 94 -4.26 1.02 -3.96
C ALA A 94 -3.02 1.67 -3.32
N LEU A 95 -3.05 1.95 -2.02
CA LEU A 95 -1.92 2.54 -1.29
C LEU A 95 -0.70 1.60 -1.24
N TYR A 96 -0.91 0.29 -1.02
CA TYR A 96 0.19 -0.67 -1.07
C TYR A 96 0.80 -0.79 -2.45
N TYR A 97 -0.02 -0.84 -3.51
CA TYR A 97 0.50 -0.84 -4.89
C TYR A 97 1.16 0.49 -5.27
N TYR A 98 0.65 1.62 -4.79
CA TYR A 98 1.30 2.91 -4.95
C TYR A 98 2.73 2.90 -4.38
N MET A 99 2.92 2.40 -3.15
CA MET A 99 4.25 2.23 -2.57
C MET A 99 5.12 1.29 -3.41
N LEU A 100 4.58 0.17 -3.86
CA LEU A 100 5.33 -0.78 -4.70
C LEU A 100 5.76 -0.15 -6.02
N VAL A 101 4.87 0.47 -6.76
CA VAL A 101 5.20 1.05 -8.08
C VAL A 101 6.17 2.21 -7.97
N THR A 102 6.11 2.98 -6.88
CA THR A 102 7.02 4.11 -6.64
C THR A 102 8.45 3.65 -6.40
N TYR A 103 8.65 2.56 -5.64
CA TYR A 103 10.00 2.11 -5.27
C TYR A 103 10.56 1.01 -6.18
N TYR A 104 9.71 0.20 -6.83
CA TYR A 104 10.16 -0.98 -7.57
C TYR A 104 9.76 -0.98 -9.04
N ASN A 105 9.10 0.10 -9.50
CA ASN A 105 8.56 0.18 -10.87
C ASN A 105 7.49 -0.90 -11.11
N GLY A 106 7.52 -1.65 -12.22
CA GLY A 106 6.59 -2.76 -12.44
C GLY A 106 6.75 -3.87 -11.40
N VAL A 107 5.63 -4.44 -10.95
CA VAL A 107 5.56 -5.47 -9.89
C VAL A 107 4.48 -6.51 -10.21
N PRO A 108 4.53 -7.73 -9.68
CA PRO A 108 3.45 -8.71 -9.85
C PRO A 108 2.10 -8.15 -9.42
N LEU A 109 1.10 -8.23 -10.28
CA LEU A 109 -0.25 -7.73 -10.02
C LEU A 109 -1.14 -8.87 -9.54
N ILE A 110 -1.59 -8.81 -8.29
CA ILE A 110 -2.42 -9.81 -7.63
C ILE A 110 -3.67 -9.11 -7.09
N LEU A 111 -4.80 -9.29 -7.76
CA LEU A 111 -6.06 -8.63 -7.42
C LEU A 111 -7.10 -9.59 -6.82
N GLU A 112 -6.74 -10.85 -6.66
CA GLU A 112 -7.58 -11.91 -6.11
C GLU A 112 -6.98 -12.51 -4.83
N GLU A 113 -7.70 -13.38 -4.16
CA GLU A 113 -7.24 -14.04 -2.93
C GLU A 113 -5.93 -14.78 -3.20
N PRO A 114 -4.91 -14.63 -2.31
CA PRO A 114 -3.58 -15.20 -2.54
C PRO A 114 -3.63 -16.73 -2.64
N VAL A 115 -2.97 -17.25 -3.68
CA VAL A 115 -2.72 -18.68 -3.87
C VAL A 115 -1.23 -18.94 -4.10
N TYR A 116 -0.78 -20.17 -3.91
CA TYR A 116 0.65 -20.52 -4.05
C TYR A 116 1.23 -20.15 -5.42
N ALA A 117 0.45 -20.31 -6.49
CA ALA A 117 0.86 -19.98 -7.86
C ALA A 117 1.25 -18.51 -8.06
N HIS A 118 0.73 -17.59 -7.23
CA HIS A 118 1.07 -16.17 -7.32
C HIS A 118 2.53 -15.87 -6.99
N GLY A 119 3.24 -16.78 -6.31
CA GLY A 119 4.66 -16.61 -5.99
C GLY A 119 5.59 -16.65 -7.21
N SER A 120 5.12 -17.12 -8.35
CA SER A 120 5.87 -17.20 -9.62
C SER A 120 5.36 -16.26 -10.70
N LEU A 121 4.45 -15.34 -10.40
CA LEU A 121 3.95 -14.39 -11.37
C LEU A 121 5.06 -13.45 -11.86
N PRO A 122 5.12 -13.15 -13.17
CA PRO A 122 6.02 -12.15 -13.70
C PRO A 122 5.61 -10.75 -13.20
N ARG A 123 6.51 -9.78 -13.31
CA ARG A 123 6.16 -8.39 -13.08
C ARG A 123 5.22 -7.89 -14.17
N ALA A 124 4.15 -7.25 -13.77
CA ALA A 124 3.36 -6.40 -14.65
C ALA A 124 4.13 -5.10 -14.92
N SER A 125 3.82 -4.43 -16.00
CA SER A 125 4.39 -3.12 -16.31
C SER A 125 3.98 -2.06 -15.27
N ARG A 126 4.71 -0.96 -15.22
CA ARG A 126 4.34 0.17 -14.37
C ARG A 126 2.95 0.69 -14.69
N GLU A 127 2.64 0.77 -15.97
CA GLU A 127 1.37 1.25 -16.53
C GLU A 127 0.19 0.36 -16.09
N GLU A 128 0.35 -0.96 -16.14
CA GLU A 128 -0.67 -1.91 -15.68
C GLU A 128 -0.92 -1.78 -14.18
N VAL A 129 0.13 -1.63 -13.37
CA VAL A 129 0.00 -1.43 -11.93
C VAL A 129 -0.68 -0.09 -11.61
N VAL A 130 -0.29 0.99 -12.30
CA VAL A 130 -0.92 2.32 -12.16
C VAL A 130 -2.40 2.25 -12.54
N GLN A 131 -2.74 1.56 -13.63
CA GLN A 131 -4.14 1.40 -14.03
C GLN A 131 -4.95 0.66 -12.95
N ALA A 132 -4.43 -0.42 -12.39
CA ALA A 132 -5.11 -1.13 -11.31
C ALA A 132 -5.32 -0.26 -10.04
N ILE A 133 -4.36 0.61 -9.70
CA ILE A 133 -4.53 1.59 -8.63
C ILE A 133 -5.65 2.57 -8.97
N LEU A 134 -5.66 3.09 -10.20
CA LEU A 134 -6.70 4.01 -10.66
C LEU A 134 -8.09 3.37 -10.66
N ASP A 135 -8.19 2.10 -11.05
CA ASP A 135 -9.46 1.37 -11.05
C ASP A 135 -10.05 1.25 -9.63
N ASP A 136 -9.23 0.89 -8.65
CA ASP A 136 -9.65 0.86 -7.23
C ASP A 136 -10.08 2.24 -6.73
N LEU A 137 -9.32 3.30 -7.05
CA LEU A 137 -9.60 4.66 -6.61
C LEU A 137 -10.83 5.25 -7.32
N ASN A 138 -11.00 4.98 -8.62
CA ASN A 138 -12.18 5.40 -9.37
C ASN A 138 -13.44 4.75 -8.82
N ASP A 139 -13.42 3.44 -8.55
CA ASP A 139 -14.56 2.74 -7.99
C ASP A 139 -14.98 3.31 -6.62
N ILE A 140 -14.00 3.66 -5.77
CA ILE A 140 -14.26 4.33 -4.49
C ILE A 140 -14.96 5.69 -4.72
N ILE A 141 -14.46 6.49 -5.65
CA ILE A 141 -14.92 7.86 -5.90
C ILE A 141 -16.31 7.86 -6.56
N ASP A 142 -16.46 7.07 -7.63
CA ASP A 142 -17.67 7.06 -8.46
C ASP A 142 -18.87 6.46 -7.71
N ARG A 143 -18.64 5.40 -6.94
CA ARG A 143 -19.65 4.76 -6.10
C ARG A 143 -19.79 5.38 -4.70
N ARG A 144 -18.94 6.34 -4.34
CA ARG A 144 -18.90 6.97 -3.01
C ARG A 144 -18.82 5.93 -1.87
N LEU A 145 -17.91 4.97 -1.99
CA LEU A 145 -17.75 3.90 -1.02
C LEU A 145 -17.25 4.38 0.35
N LEU A 146 -16.70 5.58 0.44
CA LEU A 146 -16.18 6.20 1.66
C LEU A 146 -16.80 7.56 1.88
N ASP A 147 -16.96 7.94 3.15
CA ASP A 147 -17.39 9.29 3.53
C ASP A 147 -16.24 10.30 3.44
N TRP A 148 -16.60 11.58 3.32
CA TRP A 148 -15.64 12.68 3.37
C TRP A 148 -14.93 12.76 4.73
N THR A 149 -15.68 12.55 5.79
CA THR A 149 -15.20 12.58 7.19
C THR A 149 -15.94 11.55 8.02
N TRP A 150 -15.29 11.04 9.05
CA TRP A 150 -15.91 10.12 9.98
C TRP A 150 -16.50 10.89 11.17
N SER A 151 -17.80 10.78 11.36
CA SER A 151 -18.52 11.43 12.46
C SER A 151 -18.19 10.77 13.81
N LYS A 152 -17.95 9.45 13.83
CA LYS A 152 -17.64 8.69 15.04
C LYS A 152 -16.15 8.79 15.37
N THR A 153 -15.84 9.10 16.61
CA THR A 153 -14.45 9.17 17.11
C THR A 153 -13.69 7.84 16.91
N ALA A 154 -14.38 6.71 17.03
CA ALA A 154 -13.80 5.39 16.84
C ALA A 154 -13.34 5.10 15.39
N ASP A 155 -13.86 5.83 14.42
CA ASP A 155 -13.51 5.68 13.01
C ASP A 155 -12.48 6.72 12.53
N ARG A 156 -12.00 7.59 13.41
CA ARG A 156 -10.95 8.56 13.08
C ARG A 156 -9.66 7.83 12.68
N GLY A 157 -9.03 8.32 11.62
CA GLY A 157 -7.82 7.71 11.04
C GLY A 157 -8.09 6.63 9.99
N ARG A 158 -9.36 6.28 9.73
CA ARG A 158 -9.73 5.41 8.60
C ARG A 158 -9.67 6.17 7.29
N ALA A 159 -9.57 5.44 6.18
CA ALA A 159 -9.60 5.99 4.84
C ALA A 159 -10.89 6.81 4.60
N THR A 160 -10.76 7.92 3.89
CA THR A 160 -11.85 8.82 3.52
C THR A 160 -11.90 9.00 2.02
N LEU A 161 -13.02 9.51 1.51
CA LEU A 161 -13.15 9.87 0.09
C LEU A 161 -12.09 10.90 -0.33
N GLY A 162 -11.85 11.90 0.54
CA GLY A 162 -10.79 12.89 0.30
C GLY A 162 -9.39 12.27 0.21
N ALA A 163 -9.10 11.25 1.02
CA ALA A 163 -7.83 10.52 0.94
C ALA A 163 -7.69 9.76 -0.39
N ALA A 164 -8.77 9.13 -0.88
CA ALA A 164 -8.76 8.45 -2.18
C ALA A 164 -8.52 9.43 -3.34
N MET A 165 -9.18 10.58 -3.32
CA MET A 165 -8.97 11.64 -4.32
C MET A 165 -7.55 12.21 -4.28
N ALA A 166 -7.00 12.42 -3.09
CA ALA A 166 -5.63 12.92 -2.91
C ALA A 166 -4.59 11.90 -3.43
N LEU A 167 -4.78 10.61 -3.14
CA LEU A 167 -3.90 9.56 -3.66
C LEU A 167 -3.98 9.47 -5.19
N LYS A 168 -5.19 9.59 -5.77
CA LYS A 168 -5.38 9.63 -7.22
C LYS A 168 -4.65 10.83 -7.84
N ALA A 169 -4.81 12.03 -7.28
CA ALA A 169 -4.14 13.23 -7.77
C ALA A 169 -2.61 13.14 -7.69
N ARG A 170 -2.08 12.41 -6.70
CA ARG A 170 -0.64 12.20 -6.55
C ARG A 170 -0.07 11.17 -7.54
N LEU A 171 -0.92 10.28 -8.04
CA LEU A 171 -0.53 9.22 -8.98
C LEU A 171 -0.49 9.74 -10.42
N LEU A 172 -1.39 10.68 -10.77
CA LEU A 172 -1.49 11.33 -12.08
C LEU A 172 -0.41 12.39 -12.27
#